data_862ce8689703b2437f2661308d8e9afa
#
_entry.id   862ce8689703b2437f2661308d8e9afa
#
_cell.length_a   1.000
_cell.length_b   1.000
_cell.length_c   1.000
_cell.angle_alpha   90.00
_cell.angle_beta   90.00
_cell.angle_gamma   90.00
#
_symmetry.space_group_name_H-M   'P 1'
#
loop_
_entity.id
_entity.type
_entity.pdbx_description
1 polymer ?
#
loop_
_entity_poly.entity_id
_entity_poly.type
_entity_poly.pdbx_seq_one_letter_code
_entity_poly.pdbx_strand_id
1 'polypeptide(L)'
;MIFYLLRIIFLVFILVVVYMFCCSAAKCSKKTSVILGAVFSLVITAGISMFPVENMVIDFSSPESAFKYSCSGKIEKIIYGSDSCLVVYSDGHGTFKDCVFLKSEVGYKLPSYFSRSKAAHVFTQNGLFNTYRVNGTGDYYIQGSVPNAEVEEIAVFDGAGSRIDTDIFRIDHTGFIYFHLSSFQDDYYLVVSGKTQPLS
;
A
#
# COMPACT_ATOMS: atom_id res chain seq x y z
N MET A 1 13.83 -11.78 -3.82
CA MET A 1 15.21 -11.66 -4.36
C MET A 1 15.25 -10.88 -5.68
N ILE A 2 14.35 -11.15 -6.62
CA ILE A 2 14.28 -10.46 -7.94
C ILE A 2 13.99 -8.96 -7.78
N PHE A 3 13.12 -8.59 -6.85
CA PHE A 3 12.76 -7.20 -6.53
C PHE A 3 13.96 -6.28 -6.29
N TYR A 4 14.96 -6.74 -5.54
CA TYR A 4 16.16 -5.94 -5.27
C TYR A 4 17.14 -5.94 -6.44
N LEU A 5 17.17 -6.98 -7.26
CA LEU A 5 18.11 -7.11 -8.37
C LEU A 5 17.91 -6.00 -9.42
N LEU A 6 16.66 -5.77 -9.84
CA LEU A 6 16.34 -4.71 -10.81
C LEU A 6 16.76 -3.33 -10.30
N ARG A 7 16.50 -3.05 -9.03
CA ARG A 7 16.87 -1.78 -8.38
C ARG A 7 18.39 -1.60 -8.32
N ILE A 8 19.14 -2.66 -8.01
CA ILE A 8 20.60 -2.61 -8.00
C ILE A 8 21.15 -2.35 -9.39
N ILE A 9 20.64 -3.03 -10.42
CA ILE A 9 21.05 -2.81 -11.81
C ILE A 9 20.80 -1.36 -12.23
N PHE A 10 19.62 -0.84 -11.94
CA PHE A 10 19.25 0.54 -12.27
C PHE A 10 20.15 1.56 -11.53
N LEU A 11 20.43 1.33 -10.25
CA LEU A 11 21.34 2.16 -9.46
C LEU A 11 22.74 2.17 -10.04
N VAL A 12 23.31 1.00 -10.34
CA VAL A 12 24.65 0.86 -10.93
C VAL A 12 24.72 1.59 -12.28
N PHE A 13 23.70 1.42 -13.13
CA PHE A 13 23.63 2.11 -14.42
C PHE A 13 23.69 3.65 -14.25
N ILE A 14 22.88 4.21 -13.35
CA ILE A 14 22.87 5.66 -13.10
C ILE A 14 24.22 6.12 -12.54
N LEU A 15 24.82 5.38 -11.60
CA LEU A 15 26.14 5.73 -11.06
C LEU A 15 27.21 5.81 -12.14
N VAL A 16 27.22 4.87 -13.07
CA VAL A 16 28.15 4.87 -14.20
C VAL A 16 27.93 6.10 -15.07
N VAL A 17 26.68 6.43 -15.40
CA VAL A 17 26.33 7.61 -16.21
C VAL A 17 26.78 8.91 -15.51
N VAL A 18 26.49 9.06 -14.24
CA VAL A 18 26.91 10.23 -13.44
C VAL A 18 28.41 10.36 -13.39
N TYR A 19 29.12 9.24 -13.14
CA TYR A 19 30.58 9.23 -13.13
C TYR A 19 31.18 9.65 -14.46
N MET A 20 30.68 9.11 -15.57
CA MET A 20 31.12 9.48 -16.92
C MET A 20 30.88 10.96 -17.20
N PHE A 21 29.71 11.48 -16.82
CA PHE A 21 29.39 12.91 -16.98
C PHE A 21 30.34 13.80 -16.18
N CYS A 22 30.59 13.48 -14.91
CA CYS A 22 31.51 14.24 -14.06
C CYS A 22 32.93 14.25 -14.57
N CYS A 23 33.41 13.13 -15.10
CA CYS A 23 34.79 13.04 -15.65
C CYS A 23 34.91 13.70 -17.02
N SER A 24 33.91 13.55 -17.88
CA SER A 24 33.99 13.98 -19.29
C SER A 24 33.51 15.43 -19.50
N ALA A 25 32.31 15.78 -19.02
CA ALA A 25 31.69 17.08 -19.28
C ALA A 25 32.09 18.14 -18.26
N ALA A 26 32.10 17.82 -16.98
CA ALA A 26 32.35 18.77 -15.90
C ALA A 26 33.84 18.98 -15.59
N LYS A 27 34.73 18.15 -16.17
CA LYS A 27 36.20 18.17 -15.94
C LYS A 27 36.58 18.30 -14.45
N CYS A 28 35.81 17.69 -13.58
CA CYS A 28 35.99 17.76 -12.13
C CYS A 28 37.28 17.03 -11.68
N SER A 29 37.89 17.49 -10.58
CA SER A 29 38.95 16.73 -9.96
C SER A 29 38.45 15.35 -9.52
N LYS A 30 39.34 14.35 -9.42
CA LYS A 30 38.94 12.99 -8.96
C LYS A 30 38.24 13.01 -7.60
N LYS A 31 38.68 13.85 -6.66
CA LYS A 31 38.04 13.99 -5.33
C LYS A 31 36.63 14.57 -5.45
N THR A 32 36.44 15.62 -6.25
CA THR A 32 35.14 16.24 -6.47
C THR A 32 34.19 15.28 -7.16
N SER A 33 34.63 14.51 -8.16
CA SER A 33 33.83 13.50 -8.84
C SER A 33 33.33 12.40 -7.91
N VAL A 34 34.18 11.93 -6.97
CA VAL A 34 33.79 10.94 -5.97
C VAL A 34 32.73 11.48 -5.01
N ILE A 35 32.91 12.72 -4.50
CA ILE A 35 31.94 13.36 -3.60
C ILE A 35 30.61 13.56 -4.31
N LEU A 36 30.60 14.12 -5.52
CA LEU A 36 29.38 14.29 -6.31
C LEU A 36 28.70 12.94 -6.58
N GLY A 37 29.47 11.93 -6.98
CA GLY A 37 28.95 10.56 -7.17
C GLY A 37 28.29 10.01 -5.93
N ALA A 38 28.88 10.20 -4.75
CA ALA A 38 28.29 9.74 -3.49
C ALA A 38 26.98 10.48 -3.15
N VAL A 39 26.95 11.80 -3.31
CA VAL A 39 25.73 12.60 -3.07
C VAL A 39 24.61 12.21 -4.03
N PHE A 40 24.89 12.11 -5.35
CA PHE A 40 23.92 11.66 -6.33
C PHE A 40 23.41 10.25 -6.06
N SER A 41 24.30 9.33 -5.67
CA SER A 41 23.93 7.98 -5.29
C SER A 41 22.92 7.98 -4.14
N LEU A 42 23.13 8.79 -3.13
CA LEU A 42 22.25 8.88 -1.97
C LEU A 42 20.87 9.43 -2.35
N VAL A 43 20.81 10.49 -3.16
CA VAL A 43 19.56 11.08 -3.66
C VAL A 43 18.79 10.09 -4.53
N ILE A 44 19.48 9.41 -5.44
CA ILE A 44 18.85 8.43 -6.33
C ILE A 44 18.35 7.22 -5.55
N THR A 45 19.13 6.72 -4.60
CA THR A 45 18.70 5.61 -3.75
C THR A 45 17.43 5.96 -2.97
N ALA A 46 17.37 7.18 -2.42
CA ALA A 46 16.16 7.68 -1.76
C ALA A 46 14.96 7.73 -2.75
N GLY A 47 15.17 8.27 -3.96
CA GLY A 47 14.14 8.31 -5.00
C GLY A 47 13.61 6.92 -5.40
N ILE A 48 14.52 5.98 -5.67
CA ILE A 48 14.17 4.59 -6.02
C ILE A 48 13.43 3.88 -4.87
N SER A 49 13.73 4.25 -3.62
CA SER A 49 13.02 3.72 -2.45
C SER A 49 11.60 4.25 -2.33
N MET A 50 11.35 5.48 -2.79
CA MET A 50 10.03 6.13 -2.75
C MET A 50 9.14 5.74 -3.93
N PHE A 51 9.74 5.50 -5.11
CA PHE A 51 9.01 5.19 -6.33
C PHE A 51 9.46 3.83 -6.89
N PRO A 52 8.50 2.93 -7.21
CA PRO A 52 8.83 1.64 -7.80
C PRO A 52 9.24 1.81 -9.26
N VAL A 53 10.55 1.77 -9.52
CA VAL A 53 11.13 1.86 -10.88
C VAL A 53 10.69 0.68 -11.75
N GLU A 54 10.29 -0.40 -11.13
CA GLU A 54 9.74 -1.59 -11.76
C GLU A 54 8.51 -1.28 -12.62
N ASN A 55 7.69 -0.32 -12.19
CA ASN A 55 6.49 0.11 -12.91
C ASN A 55 6.78 0.73 -14.28
N MET A 56 8.05 1.06 -14.58
CA MET A 56 8.46 1.56 -15.89
C MET A 56 8.63 0.43 -16.93
N VAL A 57 8.83 -0.81 -16.47
CA VAL A 57 9.18 -1.95 -17.33
C VAL A 57 8.32 -3.17 -17.08
N ILE A 58 7.57 -3.23 -15.99
CA ILE A 58 6.78 -4.41 -15.62
C ILE A 58 5.33 -3.97 -15.34
N ASP A 59 4.40 -4.62 -16.01
CA ASP A 59 2.99 -4.68 -15.65
C ASP A 59 2.69 -6.11 -15.16
N PHE A 60 2.14 -6.21 -13.96
CA PHE A 60 1.81 -7.49 -13.37
C PHE A 60 0.40 -7.90 -13.83
N SER A 61 0.26 -9.11 -14.35
CA SER A 61 -1.02 -9.62 -14.88
C SER A 61 -2.09 -9.79 -13.80
N SER A 62 -1.70 -9.91 -12.53
CA SER A 62 -2.64 -10.05 -11.41
C SER A 62 -2.05 -9.51 -10.11
N PRO A 63 -2.91 -9.23 -9.09
CA PRO A 63 -2.44 -8.82 -7.77
C PRO A 63 -1.51 -9.86 -7.11
N GLU A 64 -1.77 -11.15 -7.34
CA GLU A 64 -0.95 -12.24 -6.81
C GLU A 64 0.46 -12.22 -7.41
N SER A 65 0.59 -11.90 -8.71
CA SER A 65 1.89 -11.80 -9.37
C SER A 65 2.68 -10.59 -8.84
N ALA A 66 2.02 -9.44 -8.64
CA ALA A 66 2.60 -8.25 -8.01
C ALA A 66 3.03 -8.53 -6.56
N PHE A 67 2.18 -9.24 -5.81
CA PHE A 67 2.46 -9.65 -4.44
C PHE A 67 3.69 -10.57 -4.37
N LYS A 68 3.73 -11.64 -5.16
CA LYS A 68 4.87 -12.58 -5.20
C LYS A 68 6.19 -11.91 -5.56
N TYR A 69 6.13 -10.83 -6.33
CA TYR A 69 7.30 -10.06 -6.70
C TYR A 69 7.82 -9.19 -5.55
N SER A 70 6.93 -8.48 -4.85
CA SER A 70 7.27 -7.42 -3.89
C SER A 70 7.17 -7.84 -2.42
N CYS A 71 6.35 -8.82 -2.10
CA CYS A 71 6.06 -9.27 -0.75
C CYS A 71 6.32 -10.77 -0.58
N SER A 72 6.28 -11.23 0.67
CA SER A 72 6.36 -12.65 1.02
C SER A 72 5.33 -12.97 2.10
N GLY A 73 4.73 -14.15 2.02
CA GLY A 73 3.70 -14.60 2.94
C GLY A 73 2.59 -15.35 2.20
N LYS A 74 1.56 -15.71 2.95
CA LYS A 74 0.37 -16.38 2.41
C LYS A 74 -0.73 -15.34 2.23
N ILE A 75 -1.27 -15.21 1.02
CA ILE A 75 -2.42 -14.37 0.74
C ILE A 75 -3.65 -14.99 1.42
N GLU A 76 -4.33 -14.21 2.25
CA GLU A 76 -5.58 -14.61 2.91
C GLU A 76 -6.79 -14.08 2.13
N LYS A 77 -6.75 -12.84 1.66
CA LYS A 77 -7.82 -12.23 0.86
C LYS A 77 -7.27 -11.15 -0.06
N ILE A 78 -7.91 -11.00 -1.22
CA ILE A 78 -7.75 -9.84 -2.09
C ILE A 78 -9.09 -9.10 -2.11
N ILE A 79 -9.06 -7.82 -1.76
CA ILE A 79 -10.22 -6.94 -1.75
C ILE A 79 -10.06 -5.97 -2.90
N TYR A 80 -10.94 -6.06 -3.88
CA TYR A 80 -10.89 -5.26 -5.09
C TYR A 80 -11.62 -3.94 -4.90
N GLY A 81 -10.93 -2.85 -5.21
CA GLY A 81 -11.51 -1.52 -5.42
C GLY A 81 -11.75 -1.24 -6.91
N SER A 82 -12.11 0.01 -7.23
CA SER A 82 -12.31 0.46 -8.62
C SER A 82 -10.98 0.53 -9.37
N ASP A 83 -9.99 1.21 -8.80
CA ASP A 83 -8.69 1.49 -9.44
C ASP A 83 -7.49 0.90 -8.68
N SER A 84 -7.76 0.06 -7.68
CA SER A 84 -6.74 -0.59 -6.87
C SER A 84 -7.23 -1.92 -6.29
N CYS A 85 -6.37 -2.62 -5.58
CA CYS A 85 -6.74 -3.73 -4.72
C CYS A 85 -5.89 -3.76 -3.46
N LEU A 86 -6.48 -4.24 -2.38
CA LEU A 86 -5.81 -4.50 -1.11
C LEU A 86 -5.58 -6.01 -0.99
N VAL A 87 -4.33 -6.41 -0.80
CA VAL A 87 -3.96 -7.80 -0.51
C VAL A 87 -3.69 -7.92 0.98
N VAL A 88 -4.50 -8.71 1.67
CA VAL A 88 -4.31 -9.09 3.08
C VAL A 88 -3.57 -10.41 3.12
N TYR A 89 -2.49 -10.48 3.89
CA TYR A 89 -1.64 -11.66 3.94
C TYR A 89 -1.07 -11.91 5.34
N SER A 90 -0.70 -13.15 5.60
CA SER A 90 -0.01 -13.56 6.82
C SER A 90 1.48 -13.82 6.55
N ASP A 91 2.33 -13.45 7.52
CA ASP A 91 3.79 -13.66 7.41
C ASP A 91 4.24 -15.04 7.94
N GLY A 92 3.29 -15.91 8.30
CA GLY A 92 3.56 -17.22 8.85
C GLY A 92 3.88 -17.25 10.36
N HIS A 93 3.99 -16.08 11.01
CA HIS A 93 4.22 -15.92 12.45
C HIS A 93 2.97 -15.41 13.19
N GLY A 94 1.80 -15.51 12.55
CA GLY A 94 0.53 -15.06 13.12
C GLY A 94 0.29 -13.55 12.99
N THR A 95 1.18 -12.83 12.30
CA THR A 95 1.00 -11.39 12.02
C THR A 95 0.34 -11.22 10.66
N PHE A 96 -0.76 -10.45 10.64
CA PHE A 96 -1.43 -10.06 9.41
C PHE A 96 -0.94 -8.69 8.96
N LYS A 97 -0.71 -8.57 7.66
CA LYS A 97 -0.24 -7.37 6.98
C LYS A 97 -1.10 -7.12 5.76
N ASP A 98 -1.02 -5.92 5.25
CA ASP A 98 -1.69 -5.55 4.01
C ASP A 98 -0.75 -4.78 3.07
N CYS A 99 -1.02 -4.89 1.78
CA CYS A 99 -0.38 -4.08 0.75
C CYS A 99 -1.41 -3.73 -0.34
N VAL A 100 -1.25 -2.53 -0.91
CA VAL A 100 -2.13 -2.04 -1.98
C VAL A 100 -1.39 -2.15 -3.31
N PHE A 101 -2.09 -2.57 -4.37
CA PHE A 101 -1.61 -2.51 -5.75
C PHE A 101 -2.56 -1.65 -6.58
N LEU A 102 -2.02 -0.86 -7.49
CA LEU A 102 -2.79 0.04 -8.34
C LEU A 102 -3.15 -0.69 -9.64
N LYS A 103 -4.38 -0.54 -10.11
CA LYS A 103 -4.76 -1.00 -11.45
C LYS A 103 -4.14 -0.10 -12.51
N SER A 104 -3.75 -0.69 -13.62
CA SER A 104 -3.36 -0.02 -14.84
C SER A 104 -4.18 -0.58 -16.02
N GLU A 105 -4.05 0.02 -17.20
CA GLU A 105 -4.77 -0.44 -18.40
C GLU A 105 -4.48 -1.90 -18.77
N VAL A 106 -3.29 -2.38 -18.43
CA VAL A 106 -2.80 -3.72 -18.81
C VAL A 106 -2.56 -4.67 -17.62
N GLY A 107 -2.85 -4.22 -16.38
CA GLY A 107 -2.64 -5.07 -15.22
C GLY A 107 -2.51 -4.31 -13.91
N TYR A 108 -1.50 -4.63 -13.13
CA TYR A 108 -1.27 -4.05 -11.81
C TYR A 108 0.14 -3.47 -11.68
N LYS A 109 0.26 -2.41 -10.89
CA LYS A 109 1.49 -1.68 -10.60
C LYS A 109 1.78 -1.74 -9.09
N LEU A 110 3.06 -1.71 -8.76
CA LEU A 110 3.50 -1.62 -7.36
C LEU A 110 3.18 -0.24 -6.80
N PRO A 111 2.82 -0.13 -5.51
CA PRO A 111 2.57 1.16 -4.88
C PRO A 111 3.88 1.93 -4.70
N SER A 112 3.83 3.25 -4.85
CA SER A 112 4.86 4.17 -4.37
C SER A 112 4.69 4.42 -2.87
N TYR A 113 5.68 5.05 -2.25
CA TYR A 113 5.55 5.53 -0.86
C TYR A 113 4.33 6.44 -0.66
N PHE A 114 3.96 7.20 -1.70
CA PHE A 114 2.85 8.14 -1.68
C PHE A 114 1.52 7.57 -2.19
N SER A 115 1.45 6.30 -2.55
CA SER A 115 0.21 5.70 -3.08
C SER A 115 -0.89 5.56 -2.05
N ARG A 116 -0.56 5.61 -0.77
CA ARG A 116 -1.51 5.46 0.33
C ARG A 116 -1.33 6.56 1.35
N SER A 117 -2.40 7.21 1.75
CA SER A 117 -2.44 8.19 2.83
C SER A 117 -3.49 7.79 3.86
N LYS A 118 -3.24 8.15 5.12
CA LYS A 118 -4.20 7.93 6.21
C LYS A 118 -5.27 9.01 6.11
N ALA A 119 -6.52 8.60 5.93
CA ALA A 119 -7.68 9.49 5.87
C ALA A 119 -8.29 9.69 7.26
N ALA A 120 -8.45 8.61 8.05
CA ALA A 120 -8.98 8.68 9.40
C ALA A 120 -8.34 7.64 10.33
N HIS A 121 -8.42 7.90 11.64
CA HIS A 121 -8.00 6.98 12.68
C HIS A 121 -8.91 7.13 13.89
N VAL A 122 -9.64 6.09 14.19
CA VAL A 122 -10.61 6.09 15.27
C VAL A 122 -10.25 5.01 16.27
N PHE A 123 -10.15 5.40 17.52
CA PHE A 123 -9.97 4.49 18.64
C PHE A 123 -11.13 4.63 19.59
N THR A 124 -11.87 3.55 19.80
CA THR A 124 -13.02 3.49 20.71
C THR A 124 -12.86 2.31 21.67
N GLN A 125 -13.71 2.24 22.68
CA GLN A 125 -13.76 1.08 23.58
C GLN A 125 -14.12 -0.24 22.85
N ASN A 126 -14.75 -0.14 21.67
CA ASN A 126 -15.24 -1.28 20.91
C ASN A 126 -14.41 -1.59 19.67
N GLY A 127 -13.32 -0.87 19.44
CA GLY A 127 -12.44 -1.17 18.31
C GLY A 127 -11.50 -0.05 17.91
N LEU A 128 -10.57 -0.42 17.05
CA LEU A 128 -9.62 0.47 16.40
C LEU A 128 -9.86 0.39 14.89
N PHE A 129 -10.04 1.53 14.23
CA PHE A 129 -10.25 1.60 12.79
C PHE A 129 -9.28 2.60 12.15
N ASN A 130 -8.65 2.17 11.09
CA ASN A 130 -7.81 2.99 10.23
C ASN A 130 -8.42 3.04 8.85
N THR A 131 -8.73 4.23 8.38
CA THR A 131 -9.18 4.47 7.01
C THR A 131 -8.02 5.01 6.21
N TYR A 132 -7.73 4.37 5.10
CA TYR A 132 -6.67 4.75 4.18
C TYR A 132 -7.26 5.08 2.83
N ARG A 133 -6.85 6.22 2.29
CA ARG A 133 -7.12 6.60 0.91
C ARG A 133 -6.00 6.10 0.01
N VAL A 134 -6.35 5.56 -1.14
CA VAL A 134 -5.39 5.30 -2.22
C VAL A 134 -5.31 6.56 -3.08
N ASN A 135 -4.17 7.23 -3.05
CA ASN A 135 -4.00 8.52 -3.70
C ASN A 135 -4.06 8.38 -5.23
N GLY A 136 -4.78 9.28 -5.88
CA GLY A 136 -5.02 9.25 -7.31
C GLY A 136 -6.19 8.36 -7.75
N THR A 137 -6.89 7.75 -6.79
CA THR A 137 -8.09 6.92 -7.03
C THR A 137 -9.25 7.38 -6.17
N GLY A 138 -10.44 6.79 -6.38
CA GLY A 138 -11.60 6.92 -5.49
C GLY A 138 -11.64 5.88 -4.36
N ASP A 139 -10.64 5.01 -4.25
CA ASP A 139 -10.67 3.86 -3.35
C ASP A 139 -10.22 4.21 -1.91
N TYR A 140 -10.99 3.73 -0.96
CA TYR A 140 -10.67 3.77 0.47
C TYR A 140 -10.68 2.35 1.02
N TYR A 141 -9.68 2.02 1.84
CA TYR A 141 -9.61 0.75 2.54
C TYR A 141 -9.63 0.99 4.04
N ILE A 142 -10.49 0.27 4.70
CA ILE A 142 -10.64 0.31 6.14
C ILE A 142 -10.05 -0.96 6.72
N GLN A 143 -9.17 -0.78 7.68
CA GLN A 143 -8.60 -1.83 8.52
C GLN A 143 -9.08 -1.62 9.93
N GLY A 144 -9.75 -2.60 10.51
CA GLY A 144 -10.25 -2.52 11.87
C GLY A 144 -9.82 -3.70 12.73
N SER A 145 -9.86 -3.48 14.05
CA SER A 145 -9.76 -4.55 15.04
C SER A 145 -10.92 -4.39 16.02
N VAL A 146 -11.75 -5.42 16.13
CA VAL A 146 -12.91 -5.48 17.00
C VAL A 146 -12.61 -6.46 18.12
N PRO A 147 -12.57 -6.04 19.39
CA PRO A 147 -12.44 -6.95 20.52
C PRO A 147 -13.65 -7.90 20.59
N ASN A 148 -13.39 -9.16 20.81
CA ASN A 148 -14.36 -10.26 20.89
C ASN A 148 -14.88 -10.78 19.54
N ALA A 149 -14.49 -12.01 19.28
CA ALA A 149 -14.71 -12.71 18.02
C ALA A 149 -16.18 -13.11 17.72
N GLU A 150 -17.11 -12.86 18.63
CA GLU A 150 -18.54 -13.17 18.50
C GLU A 150 -19.35 -12.07 17.80
N VAL A 151 -18.72 -11.42 16.82
CA VAL A 151 -19.42 -10.37 16.05
C VAL A 151 -20.30 -11.04 15.02
N GLU A 152 -21.58 -11.13 15.28
CA GLU A 152 -22.56 -11.76 14.39
C GLU A 152 -22.87 -10.91 13.18
N GLU A 153 -22.86 -9.57 13.31
CA GLU A 153 -23.19 -8.67 12.22
C GLU A 153 -22.31 -7.41 12.24
N ILE A 154 -21.70 -7.15 11.09
CA ILE A 154 -20.99 -5.90 10.80
C ILE A 154 -21.65 -5.27 9.59
N ALA A 155 -22.04 -4.01 9.68
CA ALA A 155 -22.59 -3.25 8.57
C ALA A 155 -22.06 -1.82 8.55
N VAL A 156 -21.85 -1.26 7.38
CA VAL A 156 -21.41 0.12 7.16
C VAL A 156 -22.60 0.95 6.75
N PHE A 157 -22.68 2.16 7.27
CA PHE A 157 -23.74 3.13 6.99
C PHE A 157 -23.14 4.49 6.63
N ASP A 158 -23.82 5.23 5.78
CA ASP A 158 -23.57 6.64 5.54
C ASP A 158 -24.20 7.52 6.65
N GLY A 159 -23.93 8.83 6.63
CA GLY A 159 -24.50 9.76 7.59
C GLY A 159 -26.03 9.94 7.52
N ALA A 160 -26.63 9.53 6.42
CA ALA A 160 -28.09 9.50 6.28
C ALA A 160 -28.73 8.21 6.87
N GLY A 161 -27.92 7.27 7.34
CA GLY A 161 -28.38 5.99 7.85
C GLY A 161 -28.69 4.95 6.78
N SER A 162 -28.25 5.17 5.55
CA SER A 162 -28.38 4.18 4.47
C SER A 162 -27.23 3.17 4.55
N ARG A 163 -27.58 1.89 4.49
CA ARG A 163 -26.57 0.82 4.48
C ARG A 163 -25.75 0.86 3.20
N ILE A 164 -24.44 0.83 3.36
CA ILE A 164 -23.48 0.73 2.24
C ILE A 164 -23.19 -0.75 2.03
N ASP A 165 -23.43 -1.22 0.79
CA ASP A 165 -23.11 -2.58 0.40
C ASP A 165 -21.60 -2.72 0.20
N THR A 166 -20.95 -3.49 1.04
CA THR A 166 -19.51 -3.75 0.98
C THR A 166 -19.19 -5.15 1.49
N ASP A 167 -18.24 -5.81 0.83
CA ASP A 167 -17.72 -7.13 1.26
C ASP A 167 -16.73 -6.93 2.41
N ILE A 168 -17.12 -7.31 3.62
CA ILE A 168 -16.30 -7.21 4.82
C ILE A 168 -15.58 -8.53 5.03
N PHE A 169 -14.28 -8.53 4.79
CA PHE A 169 -13.41 -9.66 5.09
C PHE A 169 -13.01 -9.63 6.57
N ARG A 170 -13.25 -10.73 7.24
CA ARG A 170 -12.89 -10.96 8.63
C ARG A 170 -11.87 -12.08 8.75
N ILE A 171 -10.85 -11.85 9.57
CA ILE A 171 -9.89 -12.91 9.92
C ILE A 171 -10.40 -13.60 11.19
N ASP A 172 -10.77 -14.86 11.04
CA ASP A 172 -11.30 -15.70 12.13
C ASP A 172 -10.38 -15.67 13.36
N HIS A 173 -10.97 -15.65 14.53
CA HIS A 173 -10.32 -15.67 15.84
C HIS A 173 -9.40 -14.48 16.18
N THR A 174 -9.26 -13.47 15.30
CA THR A 174 -8.36 -12.33 15.55
C THR A 174 -9.10 -11.01 15.80
N GLY A 175 -10.36 -10.92 15.39
CA GLY A 175 -11.12 -9.66 15.39
C GLY A 175 -10.68 -8.65 14.34
N PHE A 176 -9.71 -8.95 13.47
CA PHE A 176 -9.34 -8.08 12.36
C PHE A 176 -10.37 -8.13 11.25
N ILE A 177 -10.74 -6.95 10.76
CA ILE A 177 -11.64 -6.77 9.63
C ILE A 177 -11.02 -5.85 8.59
N TYR A 178 -11.33 -6.11 7.32
CA TYR A 178 -10.89 -5.32 6.18
C TYR A 178 -12.04 -5.17 5.20
N PHE A 179 -12.22 -3.99 4.64
CA PHE A 179 -13.21 -3.74 3.59
C PHE A 179 -12.85 -2.53 2.74
N HIS A 180 -13.51 -2.38 1.61
CA HIS A 180 -13.34 -1.31 0.66
C HIS A 180 -14.56 -0.41 0.62
N LEU A 181 -14.34 0.89 0.43
CA LEU A 181 -15.36 1.87 0.12
C LEU A 181 -14.93 2.66 -1.14
N SER A 182 -15.88 2.89 -2.05
CA SER A 182 -15.67 3.73 -3.25
C SER A 182 -15.75 5.23 -2.97
N SER A 183 -16.20 5.60 -1.77
CA SER A 183 -16.18 6.96 -1.25
C SER A 183 -16.08 6.91 0.27
N PHE A 184 -15.63 7.99 0.89
CA PHE A 184 -15.54 8.09 2.34
C PHE A 184 -15.86 9.53 2.75
N GLN A 185 -16.73 9.68 3.74
CA GLN A 185 -17.11 10.96 4.35
C GLN A 185 -17.00 10.84 5.87
N ASP A 186 -16.86 11.97 6.55
CA ASP A 186 -16.62 12.01 8.00
C ASP A 186 -17.82 11.53 8.85
N ASP A 187 -18.99 11.42 8.25
CA ASP A 187 -20.23 10.96 8.89
C ASP A 187 -20.50 9.46 8.71
N TYR A 188 -19.59 8.73 8.03
CA TYR A 188 -19.73 7.29 7.88
C TYR A 188 -19.46 6.58 9.20
N TYR A 189 -20.26 5.54 9.46
CA TYR A 189 -20.12 4.75 10.66
C TYR A 189 -20.30 3.24 10.42
N LEU A 190 -19.76 2.47 11.32
CA LEU A 190 -19.86 1.01 11.36
C LEU A 190 -20.80 0.61 12.49
N VAL A 191 -21.68 -0.34 12.26
CA VAL A 191 -22.44 -1.02 13.29
C VAL A 191 -21.85 -2.40 13.50
N VAL A 192 -21.43 -2.67 14.73
CA VAL A 192 -20.81 -3.93 15.14
C VAL A 192 -21.64 -4.48 16.29
N SER A 193 -22.32 -5.61 16.08
CA SER A 193 -23.22 -6.23 17.11
C SER A 193 -24.18 -5.21 17.74
N GLY A 194 -24.82 -4.38 16.92
CA GLY A 194 -25.77 -3.36 17.34
C GLY A 194 -25.16 -2.10 17.96
N LYS A 195 -23.82 -1.98 18.04
CA LYS A 195 -23.12 -0.79 18.55
C LYS A 195 -22.55 0.04 17.41
N THR A 196 -22.89 1.32 17.41
CA THR A 196 -22.37 2.28 16.42
C THR A 196 -20.92 2.68 16.74
N GLN A 197 -20.07 2.67 15.70
CA GLN A 197 -18.66 3.06 15.75
C GLN A 197 -18.40 4.08 14.63
N PRO A 198 -17.93 5.30 14.92
CA PRO A 198 -17.54 6.23 13.86
C PRO A 198 -16.35 5.65 13.06
N LEU A 199 -16.23 6.06 11.80
CA LEU A 199 -15.10 5.73 10.93
C LEU A 199 -14.14 6.91 10.71
N SER A 200 -14.51 8.10 11.18
CA SER A 200 -13.70 9.33 11.19
C SER A 200 -13.61 9.95 12.59
#